data_f8422be0dff2c1ed77d25d517bce93d0
#
_entry.id   f8422be0dff2c1ed77d25d517bce93d0
#
_cell.length_a   1.000
_cell.length_b   1.000
_cell.length_c   1.000
_cell.angle_alpha   90.00
_cell.angle_beta   90.00
_cell.angle_gamma   90.00
#
_symmetry.space_group_name_H-M   'P 1'
#
loop_
_entity.id
_entity.type
_entity.pdbx_description
1 polymer ?
#
loop_
_entity_poly.entity_id
_entity_poly.type
_entity_poly.pdbx_seq_one_letter_code
_entity_poly.pdbx_strand_id
1 'polypeptide(L)'
;MSQDAVEATEELVEERERKSWVIDLRPLKVVAYRRMWVGNGVSFFGFQFTSVAVPVQMFAVTHSSAWVGLLGIAGLIPLLIFGLWGGAAADVVDRRKLLLASSTLAWLATVGLFVQALLGMRSGYLLLGLTALQSAGFAVSSPARQAIIPRLVPARLVPAANTLAYTTTTAGGVLGPLAAGLIFGLASTATGVTVAYLVDAALFTISFWATWKLPPIPPIEPEPGEERPTAGLSGIVNGLRFLVTQPVLLLSFAVDIIAMVFAMPRALFPEVAADRFGGGSAVGWLFSAIAIGSVIGGLTSGWIGRVKRQGVALVIAVVGWGVAIGFSGLVHQLWLMVLLLAVGGAADLVSAVYRQSILQVFAPDRMRGRLQGVFTVVVAGGPRLGDLRAGATADVTGITGSWAGGGFAAAGLAMVLAAAFPALLRYRPPAMAGNDEPIVSKP
;
A
#
# COMPACT_ATOMS: atom_id res chain seq x y z
N MET A 1 -2.67 -21.86 -45.23
CA MET A 1 -3.72 -21.78 -44.21
C MET A 1 -4.65 -20.68 -44.72
N SER A 2 -5.93 -20.97 -44.94
CA SER A 2 -6.85 -19.98 -45.44
C SER A 2 -7.10 -18.89 -44.36
N GLN A 3 -7.39 -17.66 -44.78
CA GLN A 3 -7.75 -16.55 -43.90
C GLN A 3 -8.86 -16.95 -42.92
N ASP A 4 -9.84 -17.72 -43.37
CA ASP A 4 -10.94 -18.24 -42.55
C ASP A 4 -10.47 -19.16 -41.41
N ALA A 5 -9.37 -19.90 -41.60
CA ALA A 5 -8.82 -20.75 -40.52
C ALA A 5 -8.05 -19.95 -39.47
N VAL A 6 -7.50 -18.80 -39.82
CA VAL A 6 -6.86 -17.87 -38.92
C VAL A 6 -7.91 -17.12 -38.10
N GLU A 7 -8.96 -16.59 -38.75
CA GLU A 7 -10.08 -15.91 -38.06
C GLU A 7 -10.83 -16.85 -37.12
N ALA A 8 -11.13 -18.08 -37.55
CA ALA A 8 -11.79 -19.08 -36.70
C ALA A 8 -10.89 -19.47 -35.48
N THR A 9 -9.57 -19.45 -35.66
CA THR A 9 -8.64 -19.72 -34.54
C THR A 9 -8.54 -18.51 -33.60
N GLU A 10 -8.60 -17.30 -34.12
CA GLU A 10 -8.64 -16.07 -33.30
C GLU A 10 -9.98 -15.93 -32.57
N GLU A 11 -11.11 -16.20 -33.17
CA GLU A 11 -12.42 -16.22 -32.50
C GLU A 11 -12.51 -17.29 -31.41
N LEU A 12 -11.98 -18.49 -31.63
CA LEU A 12 -11.93 -19.54 -30.60
C LEU A 12 -10.98 -19.19 -29.45
N VAL A 13 -9.93 -18.42 -29.71
CA VAL A 13 -9.02 -17.90 -28.67
C VAL A 13 -9.70 -16.78 -27.91
N GLU A 14 -10.37 -15.85 -28.56
CA GLU A 14 -11.16 -14.78 -27.91
C GLU A 14 -12.34 -15.34 -27.10
N GLU A 15 -13.06 -16.32 -27.61
CA GLU A 15 -14.18 -16.95 -26.90
C GLU A 15 -13.72 -17.74 -25.66
N ARG A 16 -12.54 -18.35 -25.69
CA ARG A 16 -11.90 -18.95 -24.53
C ARG A 16 -11.40 -17.91 -23.51
N GLU A 17 -10.97 -16.75 -23.96
CA GLU A 17 -10.57 -15.65 -23.08
C GLU A 17 -11.76 -14.98 -22.35
N ARG A 18 -12.94 -14.90 -22.99
CA ARG A 18 -14.16 -14.33 -22.38
C ARG A 18 -14.79 -15.18 -21.28
N LYS A 19 -14.48 -16.47 -21.17
CA LYS A 19 -15.17 -17.42 -20.26
C LYS A 19 -14.40 -17.74 -18.97
N SER A 20 -13.24 -17.18 -18.73
CA SER A 20 -12.48 -17.48 -17.49
C SER A 20 -12.71 -16.41 -16.42
N TRP A 21 -13.70 -16.64 -15.58
CA TRP A 21 -13.89 -15.90 -14.30
C TRP A 21 -12.80 -16.24 -13.26
N VAL A 22 -11.80 -17.04 -13.62
CA VAL A 22 -10.75 -17.55 -12.77
C VAL A 22 -9.44 -16.80 -13.07
N ILE A 23 -8.67 -16.56 -12.03
CA ILE A 23 -7.34 -15.93 -12.11
C ILE A 23 -6.47 -16.68 -13.16
N ASP A 24 -5.89 -15.94 -14.08
CA ASP A 24 -5.00 -16.50 -15.10
C ASP A 24 -3.64 -16.87 -14.51
N LEU A 25 -3.39 -18.18 -14.41
CA LEU A 25 -2.16 -18.74 -13.86
C LEU A 25 -1.05 -18.96 -14.90
N ARG A 26 -1.27 -18.62 -16.18
CA ARG A 26 -0.28 -18.81 -17.26
C ARG A 26 1.08 -18.15 -16.99
N PRO A 27 1.18 -16.97 -16.34
CA PRO A 27 2.49 -16.40 -15.99
C PRO A 27 3.34 -17.29 -15.10
N LEU A 28 2.73 -18.14 -14.27
CA LEU A 28 3.46 -19.07 -13.38
C LEU A 28 4.17 -20.22 -14.13
N LYS A 29 3.86 -20.45 -15.41
CA LYS A 29 4.59 -21.37 -16.26
C LYS A 29 6.00 -20.86 -16.59
N VAL A 30 6.20 -19.53 -16.54
CA VAL A 30 7.54 -18.93 -16.69
C VAL A 30 8.31 -19.08 -15.38
N VAL A 31 9.32 -19.92 -15.38
CA VAL A 31 10.08 -20.31 -14.17
C VAL A 31 10.66 -19.09 -13.44
N ALA A 32 11.22 -18.12 -14.17
CA ALA A 32 11.80 -16.91 -13.57
C ALA A 32 10.72 -16.05 -12.88
N TYR A 33 9.58 -15.86 -13.52
CA TYR A 33 8.45 -15.13 -12.93
C TYR A 33 7.87 -15.89 -11.72
N ARG A 34 7.67 -17.20 -11.82
CA ARG A 34 7.17 -18.03 -10.71
C ARG A 34 8.05 -17.92 -9.48
N ARG A 35 9.38 -17.99 -9.64
CA ARG A 35 10.35 -17.83 -8.53
C ARG A 35 10.22 -16.45 -7.88
N MET A 36 10.16 -15.39 -8.70
CA MET A 36 10.00 -14.03 -8.21
C MET A 36 8.65 -13.85 -7.50
N TRP A 37 7.56 -14.34 -8.07
CA TRP A 37 6.21 -14.24 -7.51
C TRP A 37 6.09 -14.96 -6.16
N VAL A 38 6.57 -16.22 -6.08
CA VAL A 38 6.59 -16.97 -4.81
C VAL A 38 7.46 -16.27 -3.78
N GLY A 39 8.68 -15.86 -4.15
CA GLY A 39 9.59 -15.15 -3.25
C GLY A 39 8.97 -13.85 -2.71
N ASN A 40 8.36 -13.05 -3.58
CA ASN A 40 7.69 -11.80 -3.18
C ASN A 40 6.48 -12.07 -2.28
N GLY A 41 5.63 -13.04 -2.62
CA GLY A 41 4.45 -13.38 -1.84
C GLY A 41 4.79 -13.86 -0.43
N VAL A 42 5.78 -14.76 -0.34
CA VAL A 42 6.28 -15.33 0.92
C VAL A 42 6.93 -14.23 1.78
N SER A 43 7.79 -13.40 1.20
CA SER A 43 8.43 -12.28 1.92
C SER A 43 7.41 -11.21 2.35
N PHE A 44 6.42 -10.90 1.51
CA PHE A 44 5.37 -9.95 1.89
C PHE A 44 4.51 -10.50 3.03
N PHE A 45 4.17 -11.78 2.99
CA PHE A 45 3.45 -12.43 4.08
C PHE A 45 4.27 -12.39 5.38
N GLY A 46 5.58 -12.70 5.33
CA GLY A 46 6.49 -12.56 6.48
C GLY A 46 6.55 -11.14 7.03
N PHE A 47 6.68 -10.14 6.16
CA PHE A 47 6.68 -8.74 6.55
C PHE A 47 5.42 -8.32 7.32
N GLN A 48 4.27 -8.96 7.06
CA GLN A 48 3.04 -8.65 7.79
C GLN A 48 3.13 -9.06 9.27
N PHE A 49 3.92 -10.09 9.62
CA PHE A 49 4.20 -10.43 11.02
C PHE A 49 5.01 -9.32 11.69
N THR A 50 6.06 -8.85 11.04
CA THR A 50 6.87 -7.72 11.54
C THR A 50 6.05 -6.43 11.64
N SER A 51 5.14 -6.17 10.69
CA SER A 51 4.28 -4.98 10.69
C SER A 51 3.31 -4.91 11.88
N VAL A 52 2.98 -6.07 12.46
CA VAL A 52 2.20 -6.18 13.69
C VAL A 52 3.12 -6.20 14.92
N ALA A 53 4.22 -6.96 14.86
CA ALA A 53 5.10 -7.18 16.01
C ALA A 53 5.87 -5.92 16.44
N VAL A 54 6.34 -5.09 15.49
CA VAL A 54 7.10 -3.87 15.81
C VAL A 54 6.28 -2.87 16.62
N PRO A 55 5.05 -2.48 16.22
CA PRO A 55 4.17 -1.63 17.03
C PRO A 55 3.84 -2.23 18.40
N VAL A 56 3.57 -3.54 18.46
CA VAL A 56 3.27 -4.23 19.72
C VAL A 56 4.47 -4.21 20.65
N GLN A 57 5.68 -4.52 20.16
CA GLN A 57 6.90 -4.46 20.95
C GLN A 57 7.21 -3.04 21.38
N MET A 58 7.05 -2.05 20.51
CA MET A 58 7.27 -0.65 20.84
C MET A 58 6.37 -0.22 21.99
N PHE A 59 5.09 -0.54 21.95
CA PHE A 59 4.17 -0.26 23.05
C PHE A 59 4.54 -1.02 24.33
N ALA A 60 4.87 -2.30 24.23
CA ALA A 60 5.28 -3.11 25.39
C ALA A 60 6.57 -2.61 26.09
N VAL A 61 7.45 -1.94 25.33
CA VAL A 61 8.71 -1.39 25.87
C VAL A 61 8.52 0.00 26.42
N THR A 62 7.72 0.84 25.78
CA THR A 62 7.63 2.29 26.07
C THR A 62 6.35 2.69 26.81
N HIS A 63 5.32 1.85 26.77
CA HIS A 63 3.97 2.14 27.29
C HIS A 63 3.41 3.48 26.75
N SER A 64 3.75 3.84 25.51
CA SER A 64 3.34 5.11 24.89
C SER A 64 2.98 4.91 23.42
N SER A 65 1.76 5.30 23.05
CA SER A 65 1.31 5.34 21.68
C SER A 65 2.04 6.39 20.81
N ALA A 66 2.62 7.43 21.44
CA ALA A 66 3.47 8.39 20.73
C ALA A 66 4.73 7.72 20.17
N TRP A 67 5.37 6.82 20.92
CA TRP A 67 6.50 6.04 20.45
C TRP A 67 6.11 5.10 19.30
N VAL A 68 4.92 4.51 19.36
CA VAL A 68 4.39 3.72 18.25
C VAL A 68 4.16 4.60 17.01
N GLY A 69 3.64 5.81 17.19
CA GLY A 69 3.48 6.79 16.11
C GLY A 69 4.79 7.21 15.45
N LEU A 70 5.89 7.31 16.23
CA LEU A 70 7.24 7.61 15.71
C LEU A 70 7.76 6.55 14.75
N LEU A 71 7.32 5.28 14.85
CA LEU A 71 7.62 4.25 13.83
C LEU A 71 7.16 4.67 12.44
N GLY A 72 6.03 5.38 12.34
CA GLY A 72 5.56 5.94 11.08
C GLY A 72 6.60 6.87 10.44
N ILE A 73 7.15 7.80 11.21
CA ILE A 73 8.19 8.73 10.74
C ILE A 73 9.51 8.01 10.45
N ALA A 74 9.93 7.09 11.34
CA ALA A 74 11.12 6.29 11.12
C ALA A 74 11.06 5.48 9.82
N GLY A 75 9.87 5.03 9.40
CA GLY A 75 9.67 4.40 8.11
C GLY A 75 9.49 5.37 6.94
N LEU A 76 8.90 6.55 7.17
CA LEU A 76 8.60 7.53 6.12
C LEU A 76 9.84 8.20 5.55
N ILE A 77 10.72 8.69 6.42
CA ILE A 77 11.91 9.42 5.99
C ILE A 77 12.79 8.59 5.04
N PRO A 78 13.20 7.35 5.40
CA PRO A 78 13.94 6.50 4.47
C PRO A 78 13.16 6.16 3.20
N LEU A 79 11.84 5.94 3.30
CA LEU A 79 11.02 5.65 2.14
C LEU A 79 11.06 6.79 1.11
N LEU A 80 10.98 8.04 1.54
CA LEU A 80 11.04 9.20 0.66
C LEU A 80 12.43 9.37 0.04
N ILE A 81 13.47 9.31 0.86
CA ILE A 81 14.85 9.52 0.41
C ILE A 81 15.27 8.40 -0.55
N PHE A 82 15.18 7.16 -0.10
CA PHE A 82 15.66 6.00 -0.83
C PHE A 82 14.70 5.52 -1.93
N GLY A 83 13.41 5.84 -1.85
CA GLY A 83 12.46 5.57 -2.92
C GLY A 83 12.77 6.36 -4.19
N LEU A 84 13.13 7.64 -4.04
CA LEU A 84 13.57 8.49 -5.14
C LEU A 84 14.91 8.04 -5.71
N TRP A 85 15.87 7.77 -4.82
CA TRP A 85 17.20 7.30 -5.21
C TRP A 85 17.13 5.91 -5.86
N GLY A 86 16.32 4.99 -5.32
CA GLY A 86 16.14 3.63 -5.83
C GLY A 86 15.55 3.59 -7.23
N GLY A 87 14.60 4.50 -7.55
CA GLY A 87 14.10 4.65 -8.91
C GLY A 87 15.20 5.06 -9.90
N ALA A 88 15.97 6.09 -9.57
CA ALA A 88 17.10 6.53 -10.40
C ALA A 88 18.19 5.45 -10.52
N ALA A 89 18.49 4.72 -9.45
CA ALA A 89 19.47 3.64 -9.46
C ALA A 89 19.02 2.45 -10.32
N ALA A 90 17.71 2.14 -10.38
CA ALA A 90 17.17 1.07 -11.20
C ALA A 90 17.32 1.31 -12.72
N ASP A 91 17.55 2.55 -13.14
CA ASP A 91 17.76 2.90 -14.54
C ASP A 91 19.23 2.78 -14.99
N VAL A 92 20.18 2.77 -14.04
CA VAL A 92 21.62 2.75 -14.35
C VAL A 92 22.35 1.51 -13.85
N VAL A 93 21.76 0.76 -12.91
CA VAL A 93 22.36 -0.45 -12.31
C VAL A 93 21.56 -1.67 -12.74
N ASP A 94 22.23 -2.84 -12.84
CA ASP A 94 21.54 -4.12 -13.02
C ASP A 94 20.47 -4.30 -11.92
N ARG A 95 19.20 -4.44 -12.35
CA ARG A 95 18.04 -4.47 -11.45
C ARG A 95 18.08 -5.65 -10.49
N ARG A 96 18.68 -6.78 -10.89
CA ARG A 96 18.90 -7.92 -10.00
C ARG A 96 19.90 -7.58 -8.90
N LYS A 97 21.04 -6.92 -9.24
CA LYS A 97 22.04 -6.52 -8.24
C LYS A 97 21.47 -5.50 -7.25
N LEU A 98 20.72 -4.52 -7.76
CA LEU A 98 20.04 -3.52 -6.93
C LEU A 98 19.04 -4.18 -5.99
N LEU A 99 18.24 -5.12 -6.51
CA LEU A 99 17.26 -5.87 -5.71
C LEU A 99 17.93 -6.74 -4.65
N LEU A 100 19.05 -7.39 -4.97
CA LEU A 100 19.81 -8.19 -4.01
C LEU A 100 20.39 -7.31 -2.90
N ALA A 101 21.05 -6.21 -3.23
CA ALA A 101 21.64 -5.30 -2.25
C ALA A 101 20.58 -4.71 -1.30
N SER A 102 19.48 -4.19 -1.85
CA SER A 102 18.39 -3.62 -1.05
C SER A 102 17.64 -4.67 -0.22
N SER A 103 17.47 -5.88 -0.76
CA SER A 103 16.89 -6.99 -0.01
C SER A 103 17.83 -7.49 1.10
N THR A 104 19.15 -7.48 0.90
CA THR A 104 20.12 -7.80 1.96
C THR A 104 19.99 -6.80 3.11
N LEU A 105 19.91 -5.51 2.80
CA LEU A 105 19.73 -4.47 3.82
C LEU A 105 18.45 -4.68 4.64
N ALA A 106 17.32 -4.93 3.96
CA ALA A 106 16.04 -5.19 4.63
C ALA A 106 16.09 -6.49 5.45
N TRP A 107 16.72 -7.54 4.93
CA TRP A 107 16.89 -8.82 5.64
C TRP A 107 17.74 -8.67 6.89
N LEU A 108 18.86 -7.95 6.82
CA LEU A 108 19.70 -7.67 7.99
C LEU A 108 18.93 -6.89 9.08
N ALA A 109 18.09 -5.93 8.68
CA ALA A 109 17.22 -5.23 9.62
C ALA A 109 16.21 -6.18 10.28
N THR A 110 15.59 -7.08 9.52
CA THR A 110 14.65 -8.10 10.05
C THR A 110 15.37 -9.08 11.01
N VAL A 111 16.57 -9.55 10.64
CA VAL A 111 17.40 -10.37 11.54
C VAL A 111 17.78 -9.58 12.79
N GLY A 112 18.11 -8.30 12.67
CA GLY A 112 18.37 -7.42 13.81
C GLY A 112 17.17 -7.31 14.74
N LEU A 113 15.94 -7.19 14.20
CA LEU A 113 14.69 -7.22 14.97
C LEU A 113 14.51 -8.55 15.70
N PHE A 114 14.81 -9.68 15.06
CA PHE A 114 14.76 -10.99 15.69
C PHE A 114 15.79 -11.12 16.82
N VAL A 115 17.05 -10.78 16.56
CA VAL A 115 18.14 -10.91 17.52
C VAL A 115 17.91 -10.02 18.76
N GLN A 116 17.50 -8.76 18.58
CA GLN A 116 17.22 -7.87 19.70
C GLN A 116 16.05 -8.39 20.57
N ALA A 117 15.02 -8.98 19.94
CA ALA A 117 13.90 -9.57 20.67
C ALA A 117 14.31 -10.84 21.43
N LEU A 118 15.12 -11.70 20.79
CA LEU A 118 15.67 -12.90 21.41
C LEU A 118 16.56 -12.59 22.64
N LEU A 119 17.35 -11.51 22.54
CA LEU A 119 18.19 -11.02 23.65
C LEU A 119 17.41 -10.23 24.72
N GLY A 120 16.11 -10.03 24.53
CA GLY A 120 15.27 -9.29 25.46
C GLY A 120 15.61 -7.79 25.56
N MET A 121 16.19 -7.21 24.51
CA MET A 121 16.56 -5.79 24.51
C MET A 121 15.31 -4.90 24.52
N ARG A 122 15.31 -3.91 25.43
CA ARG A 122 14.17 -2.99 25.64
C ARG A 122 14.54 -1.57 25.23
N SER A 123 14.80 -1.35 23.95
CA SER A 123 15.17 -0.03 23.42
C SER A 123 14.25 0.41 22.30
N GLY A 124 13.44 1.44 22.54
CA GLY A 124 12.60 2.07 21.51
C GLY A 124 13.43 2.68 20.37
N TYR A 125 14.59 3.27 20.69
CA TYR A 125 15.49 3.83 19.67
C TYR A 125 16.05 2.77 18.73
N LEU A 126 16.37 1.58 19.24
CA LEU A 126 16.82 0.46 18.39
C LEU A 126 15.71 0.00 17.44
N LEU A 127 14.48 -0.07 17.92
CA LEU A 127 13.31 -0.40 17.08
C LEU A 127 13.09 0.65 15.98
N LEU A 128 13.20 1.95 16.30
CA LEU A 128 13.13 3.03 15.31
C LEU A 128 14.24 2.88 14.25
N GLY A 129 15.47 2.64 14.66
CA GLY A 129 16.62 2.47 13.76
C GLY A 129 16.47 1.27 12.82
N LEU A 130 16.07 0.10 13.37
CA LEU A 130 15.86 -1.10 12.57
C LEU A 130 14.66 -0.96 11.60
N THR A 131 13.59 -0.31 12.05
CA THR A 131 12.44 0.01 11.17
C THR A 131 12.83 0.96 10.04
N ALA A 132 13.64 1.97 10.33
CA ALA A 132 14.15 2.89 9.32
C ALA A 132 15.03 2.15 8.29
N LEU A 133 15.91 1.26 8.75
CA LEU A 133 16.78 0.46 7.89
C LEU A 133 15.98 -0.51 6.99
N GLN A 134 14.97 -1.18 7.57
CA GLN A 134 14.07 -2.06 6.81
C GLN A 134 13.30 -1.27 5.75
N SER A 135 12.79 -0.08 6.10
CA SER A 135 12.07 0.80 5.17
C SER A 135 12.98 1.31 4.05
N ALA A 136 14.25 1.61 4.31
CA ALA A 136 15.21 2.00 3.29
C ALA A 136 15.42 0.87 2.26
N GLY A 137 15.62 -0.37 2.72
CA GLY A 137 15.72 -1.52 1.84
C GLY A 137 14.46 -1.76 1.00
N PHE A 138 13.28 -1.65 1.61
CA PHE A 138 12.00 -1.78 0.92
C PHE A 138 11.80 -0.67 -0.13
N ALA A 139 12.16 0.57 0.19
CA ALA A 139 12.02 1.72 -0.69
C ALA A 139 12.78 1.55 -2.02
N VAL A 140 13.97 0.99 -1.97
CA VAL A 140 14.79 0.70 -3.16
C VAL A 140 14.30 -0.53 -3.90
N SER A 141 13.90 -1.59 -3.18
CA SER A 141 13.50 -2.85 -3.79
C SER A 141 12.16 -2.80 -4.50
N SER A 142 11.22 -1.97 -4.03
CA SER A 142 9.85 -1.92 -4.56
C SER A 142 9.77 -1.49 -6.04
N PRO A 143 10.36 -0.35 -6.47
CA PRO A 143 10.35 0.04 -7.88
C PRO A 143 11.13 -0.94 -8.76
N ALA A 144 12.26 -1.49 -8.27
CA ALA A 144 13.03 -2.47 -8.99
C ALA A 144 12.21 -3.75 -9.28
N ARG A 145 11.43 -4.24 -8.31
CA ARG A 145 10.53 -5.41 -8.49
C ARG A 145 9.46 -5.16 -9.56
N GLN A 146 8.81 -4.00 -9.51
CA GLN A 146 7.77 -3.66 -10.49
C GLN A 146 8.33 -3.57 -11.91
N ALA A 147 9.52 -3.01 -12.07
CA ALA A 147 10.18 -2.87 -13.36
C ALA A 147 10.70 -4.20 -13.94
N ILE A 148 10.83 -5.25 -13.12
CA ILE A 148 11.29 -6.58 -13.55
C ILE A 148 10.13 -7.39 -14.19
N ILE A 149 8.90 -7.24 -13.73
CA ILE A 149 7.76 -8.06 -14.19
C ILE A 149 7.63 -8.11 -15.71
N PRO A 150 7.62 -6.97 -16.44
CA PRO A 150 7.48 -6.98 -17.91
C PRO A 150 8.68 -7.60 -18.64
N ARG A 151 9.80 -7.76 -17.94
CA ARG A 151 11.01 -8.38 -18.47
C ARG A 151 11.05 -9.91 -18.32
N LEU A 152 10.21 -10.45 -17.43
CA LEU A 152 10.18 -11.88 -17.13
C LEU A 152 9.08 -12.62 -17.89
N VAL A 153 8.03 -11.93 -18.32
CA VAL A 153 6.89 -12.54 -19.01
C VAL A 153 6.65 -11.88 -20.37
N PRO A 154 6.11 -12.60 -21.36
CA PRO A 154 5.65 -12.00 -22.62
C PRO A 154 4.64 -10.87 -22.37
N ALA A 155 4.65 -9.82 -23.19
CA ALA A 155 3.81 -8.63 -23.05
C ALA A 155 2.32 -8.96 -22.83
N ARG A 156 1.79 -9.95 -23.54
CA ARG A 156 0.41 -10.44 -23.40
C ARG A 156 0.07 -11.01 -22.03
N LEU A 157 1.06 -11.45 -21.24
CA LEU A 157 0.86 -12.01 -19.91
C LEU A 157 1.12 -11.00 -18.78
N VAL A 158 1.60 -9.80 -19.07
CA VAL A 158 1.89 -8.77 -18.07
C VAL A 158 0.64 -8.39 -17.25
N PRO A 159 -0.55 -8.19 -17.82
CA PRO A 159 -1.75 -7.93 -17.03
C PRO A 159 -2.06 -9.05 -16.02
N ALA A 160 -1.99 -10.32 -16.48
CA ALA A 160 -2.23 -11.47 -15.61
C ALA A 160 -1.16 -11.60 -14.50
N ALA A 161 0.10 -11.30 -14.82
CA ALA A 161 1.18 -11.28 -13.84
C ALA A 161 0.95 -10.20 -12.75
N ASN A 162 0.54 -9.00 -13.15
CA ASN A 162 0.21 -7.93 -12.22
C ASN A 162 -1.00 -8.27 -11.34
N THR A 163 -2.04 -8.90 -11.92
CA THR A 163 -3.21 -9.38 -11.17
C THR A 163 -2.81 -10.40 -10.11
N LEU A 164 -1.96 -11.37 -10.46
CA LEU A 164 -1.43 -12.36 -9.51
C LEU A 164 -0.66 -11.68 -8.37
N ALA A 165 0.23 -10.74 -8.70
CA ALA A 165 0.99 -9.99 -7.70
C ALA A 165 0.06 -9.20 -6.77
N TYR A 166 -0.93 -8.50 -7.32
CA TYR A 166 -1.90 -7.72 -6.55
C TYR A 166 -2.75 -8.61 -5.63
N THR A 167 -3.28 -9.72 -6.14
CA THR A 167 -4.08 -10.66 -5.36
C THR A 167 -3.26 -11.24 -4.20
N THR A 168 -2.00 -11.59 -4.43
CA THR A 168 -1.11 -12.13 -3.40
C THR A 168 -0.84 -11.11 -2.31
N THR A 169 -0.56 -9.86 -2.66
CA THR A 169 -0.33 -8.79 -1.67
C THR A 169 -1.60 -8.45 -0.90
N THR A 170 -2.75 -8.44 -1.56
CA THR A 170 -4.04 -8.21 -0.91
C THR A 170 -4.38 -9.33 0.08
N ALA A 171 -4.22 -10.59 -0.33
CA ALA A 171 -4.43 -11.75 0.55
C ALA A 171 -3.45 -11.74 1.73
N GLY A 172 -2.17 -11.44 1.47
CA GLY A 172 -1.16 -11.29 2.52
C GLY A 172 -1.49 -10.19 3.53
N GLY A 173 -2.04 -9.06 3.05
CA GLY A 173 -2.47 -7.94 3.89
C GLY A 173 -3.62 -8.28 4.85
N VAL A 174 -4.45 -9.28 4.52
CA VAL A 174 -5.51 -9.79 5.41
C VAL A 174 -4.99 -10.95 6.27
N LEU A 175 -4.43 -11.97 5.63
CA LEU A 175 -4.07 -13.22 6.31
C LEU A 175 -2.83 -13.07 7.19
N GLY A 176 -1.89 -12.21 6.82
CA GLY A 176 -0.65 -12.03 7.56
C GLY A 176 -0.88 -11.50 8.99
N PRO A 177 -1.56 -10.35 9.16
CA PRO A 177 -1.87 -9.86 10.51
C PRO A 177 -2.77 -10.80 11.32
N LEU A 178 -3.71 -11.52 10.69
CA LEU A 178 -4.51 -12.54 11.38
C LEU A 178 -3.63 -13.68 11.90
N ALA A 179 -2.70 -14.17 11.06
CA ALA A 179 -1.76 -15.21 11.46
C ALA A 179 -0.81 -14.73 12.58
N ALA A 180 -0.34 -13.47 12.50
CA ALA A 180 0.42 -12.84 13.59
C ALA A 180 -0.42 -12.78 14.87
N GLY A 181 -1.69 -12.38 14.78
CA GLY A 181 -2.60 -12.34 15.93
C GLY A 181 -2.81 -13.70 16.58
N LEU A 182 -2.84 -14.81 15.81
CA LEU A 182 -2.89 -16.14 16.37
C LEU A 182 -1.66 -16.46 17.22
N ILE A 183 -0.46 -16.08 16.77
CA ILE A 183 0.78 -16.25 17.53
C ILE A 183 0.69 -15.47 18.85
N PHE A 184 0.24 -14.22 18.82
CA PHE A 184 0.06 -13.41 20.03
C PHE A 184 -1.04 -13.93 20.96
N GLY A 185 -2.04 -14.64 20.42
CA GLY A 185 -3.10 -15.28 21.22
C GLY A 185 -2.66 -16.56 21.93
N LEU A 186 -1.63 -17.24 21.41
CA LEU A 186 -1.14 -18.52 21.90
C LEU A 186 0.11 -18.40 22.79
N ALA A 187 0.80 -17.25 22.76
CA ALA A 187 2.06 -17.04 23.43
C ALA A 187 2.06 -15.74 24.23
N SER A 188 3.03 -15.59 25.15
CA SER A 188 3.27 -14.28 25.78
C SER A 188 3.68 -13.25 24.73
N THR A 189 3.46 -11.96 25.00
CA THR A 189 3.81 -10.87 24.08
C THR A 189 5.28 -10.95 23.66
N ALA A 190 6.20 -11.21 24.60
CA ALA A 190 7.63 -11.32 24.28
C ALA A 190 7.94 -12.50 23.35
N THR A 191 7.37 -13.67 23.63
CA THR A 191 7.51 -14.86 22.78
C THR A 191 6.85 -14.63 21.41
N GLY A 192 5.64 -14.05 21.38
CA GLY A 192 4.92 -13.73 20.15
C GLY A 192 5.70 -12.80 19.23
N VAL A 193 6.30 -11.74 19.78
CA VAL A 193 7.19 -10.82 19.06
C VAL A 193 8.39 -11.56 18.46
N THR A 194 9.09 -12.37 19.29
CA THR A 194 10.28 -13.12 18.84
C THR A 194 9.92 -14.11 17.72
N VAL A 195 8.81 -14.85 17.86
CA VAL A 195 8.33 -15.79 16.83
C VAL A 195 7.92 -15.05 15.56
N ALA A 196 7.25 -13.92 15.66
CA ALA A 196 6.84 -13.12 14.50
C ALA A 196 8.07 -12.66 13.68
N TYR A 197 9.10 -12.17 14.33
CA TYR A 197 10.35 -11.79 13.65
C TYR A 197 11.11 -12.99 13.07
N LEU A 198 11.11 -14.13 13.77
CA LEU A 198 11.70 -15.37 13.27
C LEU A 198 11.00 -15.82 11.98
N VAL A 199 9.66 -15.81 11.97
CA VAL A 199 8.86 -16.17 10.80
C VAL A 199 9.20 -15.24 9.63
N ASP A 200 9.22 -13.92 9.85
CA ASP A 200 9.59 -12.96 8.79
C ASP A 200 11.00 -13.20 8.28
N ALA A 201 12.00 -13.34 9.16
CA ALA A 201 13.39 -13.59 8.77
C ALA A 201 13.55 -14.89 7.96
N ALA A 202 12.86 -15.95 8.36
CA ALA A 202 12.87 -17.24 7.65
C ALA A 202 12.22 -17.13 6.27
N LEU A 203 11.04 -16.53 6.17
CA LEU A 203 10.31 -16.34 4.92
C LEU A 203 11.07 -15.38 3.98
N PHE A 204 11.71 -14.36 4.54
CA PHE A 204 12.55 -13.45 3.76
C PHE A 204 13.79 -14.15 3.20
N THR A 205 14.37 -15.09 3.94
CA THR A 205 15.50 -15.90 3.45
C THR A 205 15.13 -16.73 2.21
N ILE A 206 13.90 -17.27 2.18
CA ILE A 206 13.36 -17.96 1.00
C ILE A 206 13.24 -16.99 -0.19
N SER A 207 12.73 -15.79 0.05
CA SER A 207 12.62 -14.75 -0.97
C SER A 207 14.00 -14.31 -1.50
N PHE A 208 14.96 -14.17 -0.61
CA PHE A 208 16.34 -13.83 -0.97
C PHE A 208 16.96 -14.89 -1.89
N TRP A 209 16.81 -16.16 -1.54
CA TRP A 209 17.25 -17.28 -2.40
C TRP A 209 16.56 -17.26 -3.77
N ALA A 210 15.26 -17.00 -3.81
CA ALA A 210 14.51 -16.89 -5.07
C ALA A 210 15.03 -15.74 -5.95
N THR A 211 15.35 -14.59 -5.36
CA THR A 211 15.94 -13.44 -6.05
C THR A 211 17.34 -13.72 -6.57
N TRP A 212 18.16 -14.46 -5.80
CA TRP A 212 19.49 -14.87 -6.25
C TRP A 212 19.45 -15.73 -7.52
N LYS A 213 18.41 -16.54 -7.69
CA LYS A 213 18.24 -17.41 -8.86
C LYS A 213 17.65 -16.71 -10.09
N LEU A 214 17.38 -15.39 -10.02
CA LEU A 214 16.94 -14.63 -11.18
C LEU A 214 18.09 -14.47 -12.19
N PRO A 215 17.78 -14.38 -13.50
CA PRO A 215 18.79 -14.04 -14.51
C PRO A 215 19.28 -12.59 -14.31
N PRO A 216 20.45 -12.20 -14.82
CA PRO A 216 20.89 -10.82 -14.90
C PRO A 216 19.86 -9.98 -15.67
N ILE A 217 19.58 -8.76 -15.18
CA ILE A 217 18.59 -7.86 -15.80
C ILE A 217 19.26 -6.49 -15.95
N PRO A 218 20.10 -6.33 -16.99
CA PRO A 218 20.82 -5.08 -17.22
C PRO A 218 19.86 -3.93 -17.52
N PRO A 219 20.27 -2.67 -17.27
CA PRO A 219 19.50 -1.48 -17.65
C PRO A 219 19.25 -1.47 -19.16
N ILE A 220 18.18 -0.77 -19.57
CA ILE A 220 17.92 -0.50 -20.99
C ILE A 220 18.83 0.65 -21.40
N GLU A 221 19.62 0.46 -22.45
CA GLU A 221 20.32 1.58 -23.07
C GLU A 221 19.30 2.50 -23.71
N PRO A 222 19.31 3.81 -23.41
CA PRO A 222 18.41 4.77 -24.05
C PRO A 222 18.68 4.81 -25.55
N GLU A 223 17.63 4.96 -26.36
CA GLU A 223 17.81 5.18 -27.78
C GLU A 223 18.55 6.50 -28.05
N PRO A 224 19.33 6.60 -29.14
CA PRO A 224 20.04 7.83 -29.48
C PRO A 224 19.07 9.00 -29.63
N GLY A 225 19.15 10.00 -28.73
CA GLY A 225 18.27 11.16 -28.72
C GLY A 225 17.16 11.13 -27.64
N GLU A 226 16.99 10.04 -26.92
CA GLU A 226 16.05 9.97 -25.81
C GLU A 226 16.65 10.61 -24.54
N GLU A 227 16.05 11.68 -24.06
CA GLU A 227 16.40 12.25 -22.75
C GLU A 227 16.01 11.24 -21.66
N ARG A 228 16.98 10.90 -20.80
CA ARG A 228 16.70 10.07 -19.62
C ARG A 228 15.58 10.71 -18.80
N PRO A 229 14.53 9.96 -18.44
CA PRO A 229 13.51 10.48 -17.56
C PRO A 229 14.17 11.04 -16.30
N THR A 230 13.97 12.31 -16.02
CA THR A 230 14.47 12.93 -14.78
C THR A 230 13.70 12.35 -13.60
N ALA A 231 14.05 11.15 -13.17
CA ALA A 231 13.63 10.57 -11.91
C ALA A 231 14.40 11.31 -10.80
N GLY A 232 13.70 12.10 -10.01
CA GLY A 232 14.34 12.85 -8.93
C GLY A 232 13.39 13.88 -8.32
N LEU A 233 13.89 14.60 -7.32
CA LEU A 233 13.18 15.69 -6.64
C LEU A 233 12.58 16.71 -7.62
N SER A 234 13.26 17.03 -8.71
CA SER A 234 12.78 17.93 -9.77
C SER A 234 11.47 17.41 -10.42
N GLY A 235 11.35 16.11 -10.63
CA GLY A 235 10.14 15.50 -11.16
C GLY A 235 8.95 15.66 -10.22
N ILE A 236 9.16 15.45 -8.92
CA ILE A 236 8.12 15.63 -7.89
C ILE A 236 7.75 17.11 -7.77
N VAL A 237 8.71 18.02 -7.71
CA VAL A 237 8.45 19.47 -7.64
C VAL A 237 7.64 19.94 -8.85
N ASN A 238 7.97 19.48 -10.04
CA ASN A 238 7.19 19.79 -11.25
C ASN A 238 5.78 19.17 -11.21
N GLY A 239 5.65 17.95 -10.67
CA GLY A 239 4.34 17.31 -10.43
C GLY A 239 3.48 18.10 -9.43
N LEU A 240 4.06 18.55 -8.31
CA LEU A 240 3.40 19.40 -7.32
C LEU A 240 2.99 20.76 -7.90
N ARG A 241 3.88 21.38 -8.68
CA ARG A 241 3.57 22.66 -9.36
C ARG A 241 2.40 22.51 -10.33
N PHE A 242 2.35 21.41 -11.09
CA PHE A 242 1.21 21.11 -11.95
C PHE A 242 -0.06 20.83 -11.14
N LEU A 243 0.04 20.06 -10.03
CA LEU A 243 -1.08 19.72 -9.16
C LEU A 243 -1.81 20.99 -8.67
N VAL A 244 -1.06 22.04 -8.29
CA VAL A 244 -1.64 23.32 -7.83
C VAL A 244 -2.41 24.03 -8.94
N THR A 245 -2.12 23.80 -10.21
CA THR A 245 -2.87 24.38 -11.33
C THR A 245 -4.19 23.67 -11.65
N GLN A 246 -4.42 22.49 -11.04
CA GLN A 246 -5.59 21.65 -11.28
C GLN A 246 -6.45 21.51 -10.01
N PRO A 247 -7.43 22.41 -9.77
CA PRO A 247 -8.16 22.46 -8.50
C PRO A 247 -8.83 21.14 -8.10
N VAL A 248 -9.45 20.44 -9.05
CA VAL A 248 -10.15 19.16 -8.75
C VAL A 248 -9.13 18.09 -8.32
N LEU A 249 -8.00 18.00 -9.00
CA LEU A 249 -6.95 17.06 -8.67
C LEU A 249 -6.31 17.42 -7.31
N LEU A 250 -5.98 18.68 -7.07
CA LEU A 250 -5.45 19.17 -5.79
C LEU A 250 -6.39 18.84 -4.63
N LEU A 251 -7.70 19.12 -4.80
CA LEU A 251 -8.71 18.86 -3.77
C LEU A 251 -8.88 17.35 -3.51
N SER A 252 -8.77 16.51 -4.54
CA SER A 252 -8.82 15.05 -4.36
C SER A 252 -7.66 14.53 -3.50
N PHE A 253 -6.46 15.10 -3.64
CA PHE A 253 -5.30 14.79 -2.79
C PHE A 253 -5.46 15.39 -1.38
N ALA A 254 -5.97 16.62 -1.27
CA ALA A 254 -6.17 17.26 0.02
C ALA A 254 -7.16 16.50 0.90
N VAL A 255 -8.26 16.02 0.32
CA VAL A 255 -9.26 15.18 1.02
C VAL A 255 -8.65 13.87 1.50
N ASP A 256 -7.74 13.25 0.70
CA ASP A 256 -7.01 12.05 1.11
C ASP A 256 -6.05 12.31 2.27
N ILE A 257 -5.26 13.38 2.17
CA ILE A 257 -4.34 13.76 3.25
C ILE A 257 -5.13 13.99 4.55
N ILE A 258 -6.26 14.68 4.48
CA ILE A 258 -7.13 14.87 5.64
C ILE A 258 -7.58 13.52 6.21
N ALA A 259 -8.09 12.61 5.35
CA ALA A 259 -8.53 11.30 5.78
C ALA A 259 -7.40 10.51 6.46
N MET A 260 -6.23 10.44 5.83
CA MET A 260 -5.12 9.63 6.29
C MET A 260 -4.43 10.23 7.52
N VAL A 261 -4.25 11.55 7.57
CA VAL A 261 -3.59 12.20 8.71
C VAL A 261 -4.49 12.22 9.94
N PHE A 262 -5.79 12.50 9.79
CA PHE A 262 -6.67 12.63 10.94
C PHE A 262 -7.33 11.33 11.37
N ALA A 263 -7.67 10.42 10.46
CA ALA A 263 -8.42 9.21 10.77
C ALA A 263 -7.61 7.90 10.67
N MET A 264 -6.27 7.93 10.68
CA MET A 264 -5.48 6.70 10.73
C MET A 264 -5.22 6.28 12.18
N PRO A 265 -5.78 5.15 12.67
CA PRO A 265 -5.71 4.76 14.08
C PRO A 265 -4.62 3.72 14.39
N ARG A 266 -3.81 3.27 13.43
CA ARG A 266 -2.93 2.09 13.56
C ARG A 266 -1.95 2.18 14.73
N ALA A 267 -1.41 3.36 15.02
CA ALA A 267 -0.50 3.57 16.16
C ALA A 267 -1.16 3.25 17.51
N LEU A 268 -2.49 3.30 17.59
CA LEU A 268 -3.27 3.04 18.80
C LEU A 268 -3.68 1.56 18.96
N PHE A 269 -3.54 0.75 17.91
CA PHE A 269 -3.98 -0.65 17.94
C PHE A 269 -3.32 -1.49 19.04
N PRO A 270 -1.99 -1.40 19.30
CA PRO A 270 -1.37 -2.18 20.35
C PRO A 270 -1.92 -1.84 21.75
N GLU A 271 -2.08 -0.55 22.05
CA GLU A 271 -2.60 -0.06 23.33
C GLU A 271 -4.07 -0.48 23.49
N VAL A 272 -4.92 -0.26 22.48
CA VAL A 272 -6.34 -0.67 22.54
C VAL A 272 -6.49 -2.19 22.65
N ALA A 273 -5.66 -2.95 21.95
CA ALA A 273 -5.69 -4.41 22.07
C ALA A 273 -5.32 -4.85 23.49
N ALA A 274 -4.29 -4.25 24.09
CA ALA A 274 -3.86 -4.58 25.44
C ALA A 274 -4.90 -4.17 26.49
N ASP A 275 -5.36 -2.92 26.46
CA ASP A 275 -6.17 -2.32 27.53
C ASP A 275 -7.66 -2.71 27.47
N ARG A 276 -8.23 -2.82 26.25
CA ARG A 276 -9.66 -3.11 26.08
C ARG A 276 -9.97 -4.57 25.88
N PHE A 277 -9.03 -5.35 25.28
CA PHE A 277 -9.30 -6.71 24.82
C PHE A 277 -8.31 -7.75 25.40
N GLY A 278 -7.44 -7.37 26.33
CA GLY A 278 -6.47 -8.27 26.98
C GLY A 278 -5.33 -8.71 26.05
N GLY A 279 -5.08 -7.99 24.96
CA GLY A 279 -3.99 -8.29 24.02
C GLY A 279 -4.31 -9.49 23.11
N GLY A 280 -3.33 -10.37 22.92
CA GLY A 280 -3.49 -11.63 22.20
C GLY A 280 -3.94 -11.46 20.74
N SER A 281 -4.92 -12.26 20.32
CA SER A 281 -5.42 -12.27 18.93
C SER A 281 -6.14 -10.99 18.51
N ALA A 282 -6.58 -10.15 19.45
CA ALA A 282 -7.24 -8.87 19.16
C ALA A 282 -6.37 -7.97 18.29
N VAL A 283 -5.05 -7.98 18.49
CA VAL A 283 -4.09 -7.23 17.67
C VAL A 283 -4.22 -7.60 16.19
N GLY A 284 -4.24 -8.90 15.87
CA GLY A 284 -4.36 -9.39 14.49
C GLY A 284 -5.66 -8.96 13.82
N TRP A 285 -6.78 -9.02 14.55
CA TRP A 285 -8.08 -8.56 14.05
C TRP A 285 -8.07 -7.06 13.75
N LEU A 286 -7.53 -6.23 14.62
CA LEU A 286 -7.45 -4.77 14.41
C LEU A 286 -6.59 -4.43 13.19
N PHE A 287 -5.42 -5.04 13.05
CA PHE A 287 -4.53 -4.78 11.91
C PHE A 287 -5.09 -5.31 10.58
N SER A 288 -5.91 -6.37 10.58
CA SER A 288 -6.52 -6.93 9.38
C SER A 288 -7.82 -6.25 8.97
N ALA A 289 -8.52 -5.60 9.90
CA ALA A 289 -9.89 -5.13 9.71
C ALA A 289 -10.05 -4.22 8.48
N ILE A 290 -9.17 -3.23 8.32
CA ILE A 290 -9.20 -2.28 7.19
C ILE A 290 -9.00 -3.03 5.86
N ALA A 291 -8.04 -3.96 5.82
CA ALA A 291 -7.75 -4.75 4.62
C ALA A 291 -8.92 -5.69 4.26
N ILE A 292 -9.58 -6.30 5.26
CA ILE A 292 -10.79 -7.10 5.07
C ILE A 292 -11.86 -6.26 4.40
N GLY A 293 -12.11 -5.06 4.91
CA GLY A 293 -13.08 -4.13 4.34
C GLY A 293 -12.74 -3.72 2.91
N SER A 294 -11.47 -3.44 2.62
CA SER A 294 -11.02 -3.12 1.26
C SER A 294 -11.22 -4.30 0.29
N VAL A 295 -11.00 -5.54 0.74
CA VAL A 295 -11.27 -6.74 -0.08
C VAL A 295 -12.76 -6.86 -0.39
N ILE A 296 -13.62 -6.76 0.63
CA ILE A 296 -15.08 -6.84 0.46
C ILE A 296 -15.56 -5.71 -0.45
N GLY A 297 -15.09 -4.47 -0.22
CA GLY A 297 -15.38 -3.32 -1.07
C GLY A 297 -14.95 -3.53 -2.52
N GLY A 298 -13.79 -4.16 -2.75
CA GLY A 298 -13.29 -4.52 -4.07
C GLY A 298 -14.18 -5.55 -4.79
N LEU A 299 -14.57 -6.61 -4.08
CA LEU A 299 -15.44 -7.64 -4.62
C LEU A 299 -16.85 -7.11 -4.97
N THR A 300 -17.31 -6.08 -4.26
CA THR A 300 -18.61 -5.44 -4.48
C THR A 300 -18.53 -4.18 -5.34
N SER A 301 -17.39 -3.89 -5.96
CA SER A 301 -17.07 -2.61 -6.61
C SER A 301 -17.75 -2.37 -7.97
N GLY A 302 -18.49 -3.32 -8.53
CA GLY A 302 -19.08 -3.25 -9.87
C GLY A 302 -19.99 -2.03 -10.15
N TRP A 303 -20.44 -1.32 -9.11
CA TRP A 303 -21.22 -0.09 -9.21
C TRP A 303 -20.38 1.19 -9.36
N ILE A 304 -19.10 1.16 -8.93
CA ILE A 304 -18.23 2.35 -8.83
C ILE A 304 -18.12 3.08 -10.17
N GLY A 305 -17.92 2.33 -11.28
CA GLY A 305 -17.80 2.90 -12.62
C GLY A 305 -19.10 3.52 -13.19
N ARG A 306 -20.26 3.22 -12.58
CA ARG A 306 -21.56 3.75 -13.02
C ARG A 306 -21.89 5.11 -12.42
N VAL A 307 -21.13 5.56 -11.43
CA VAL A 307 -21.41 6.82 -10.72
C VAL A 307 -21.00 8.01 -11.56
N LYS A 308 -21.98 8.85 -11.93
CA LYS A 308 -21.78 10.05 -12.77
C LYS A 308 -21.16 11.22 -12.00
N ARG A 309 -21.36 11.32 -10.68
CA ARG A 309 -20.86 12.42 -9.82
C ARG A 309 -19.69 11.90 -8.97
N GLN A 310 -18.56 11.62 -9.61
CA GLN A 310 -17.41 11.00 -8.93
C GLN A 310 -16.83 11.87 -7.81
N GLY A 311 -16.85 13.18 -7.95
CA GLY A 311 -16.40 14.08 -6.89
C GLY A 311 -17.26 14.03 -5.63
N VAL A 312 -18.58 13.92 -5.77
CA VAL A 312 -19.51 13.73 -4.63
C VAL A 312 -19.25 12.36 -3.99
N ALA A 313 -19.11 11.30 -4.80
CA ALA A 313 -18.87 9.96 -4.30
C ALA A 313 -17.54 9.85 -3.54
N LEU A 314 -16.49 10.54 -4.01
CA LEU A 314 -15.22 10.66 -3.31
C LEU A 314 -15.39 11.29 -1.92
N VAL A 315 -16.10 12.41 -1.83
CA VAL A 315 -16.32 13.09 -0.54
C VAL A 315 -17.15 12.22 0.40
N ILE A 316 -18.23 11.58 -0.09
CA ILE A 316 -19.03 10.64 0.71
C ILE A 316 -18.17 9.47 1.23
N ALA A 317 -17.31 8.93 0.39
CA ALA A 317 -16.42 7.83 0.79
C ALA A 317 -15.44 8.28 1.90
N VAL A 318 -14.84 9.47 1.78
CA VAL A 318 -13.92 10.00 2.81
C VAL A 318 -14.65 10.34 4.11
N VAL A 319 -15.85 10.94 4.02
CA VAL A 319 -16.68 11.18 5.20
C VAL A 319 -17.09 9.86 5.84
N GLY A 320 -17.48 8.87 5.03
CA GLY A 320 -17.79 7.51 5.50
C GLY A 320 -16.62 6.83 6.22
N TRP A 321 -15.39 6.95 5.66
CA TRP A 321 -14.16 6.54 6.34
C TRP A 321 -14.02 7.20 7.70
N GLY A 322 -14.03 8.54 7.75
CA GLY A 322 -13.86 9.30 8.98
C GLY A 322 -14.91 8.97 10.05
N VAL A 323 -16.17 8.85 9.66
CA VAL A 323 -17.29 8.50 10.55
C VAL A 323 -17.13 7.05 11.07
N ALA A 324 -16.82 6.10 10.20
CA ALA A 324 -16.61 4.70 10.60
C ALA A 324 -15.43 4.57 11.58
N ILE A 325 -14.30 5.24 11.30
CA ILE A 325 -13.16 5.29 12.22
C ILE A 325 -13.56 6.00 13.53
N GLY A 326 -14.27 7.12 13.48
CA GLY A 326 -14.72 7.83 14.67
C GLY A 326 -15.56 6.95 15.60
N PHE A 327 -16.57 6.28 15.06
CA PHE A 327 -17.40 5.36 15.84
C PHE A 327 -16.63 4.13 16.33
N SER A 328 -15.69 3.60 15.53
CA SER A 328 -14.87 2.46 15.98
C SER A 328 -14.07 2.78 17.24
N GLY A 329 -13.63 4.03 17.42
CA GLY A 329 -12.92 4.47 18.64
C GLY A 329 -13.78 4.49 19.90
N LEU A 330 -15.12 4.59 19.76
CA LEU A 330 -16.07 4.66 20.87
C LEU A 330 -16.55 3.29 21.37
N VAL A 331 -16.44 2.25 20.54
CA VAL A 331 -16.96 0.93 20.89
C VAL A 331 -15.98 0.13 21.72
N HIS A 332 -16.52 -0.77 22.59
CA HIS A 332 -15.76 -1.61 23.50
C HIS A 332 -15.86 -3.10 23.14
N GLN A 333 -16.63 -3.44 22.11
CA GLN A 333 -16.75 -4.82 21.61
C GLN A 333 -15.82 -5.00 20.40
N LEU A 334 -14.93 -5.99 20.46
CA LEU A 334 -13.93 -6.25 19.42
C LEU A 334 -14.59 -6.46 18.03
N TRP A 335 -15.63 -7.30 17.97
CA TRP A 335 -16.30 -7.60 16.69
C TRP A 335 -16.90 -6.35 16.02
N LEU A 336 -17.50 -5.45 16.83
CA LEU A 336 -18.11 -4.23 16.32
C LEU A 336 -17.03 -3.21 15.89
N MET A 337 -15.92 -3.12 16.64
CA MET A 337 -14.76 -2.32 16.26
C MET A 337 -14.18 -2.80 14.93
N VAL A 338 -13.96 -4.10 14.78
CA VAL A 338 -13.47 -4.73 13.53
C VAL A 338 -14.44 -4.47 12.37
N LEU A 339 -15.75 -4.61 12.60
CA LEU A 339 -16.77 -4.32 11.58
C LEU A 339 -16.70 -2.86 11.12
N LEU A 340 -16.65 -1.91 12.04
CA LEU A 340 -16.58 -0.48 11.71
C LEU A 340 -15.28 -0.12 10.99
N LEU A 341 -14.14 -0.69 11.41
CA LEU A 341 -12.86 -0.54 10.71
C LEU A 341 -12.93 -1.14 9.28
N ALA A 342 -13.63 -2.27 9.12
CA ALA A 342 -13.83 -2.87 7.80
C ALA A 342 -14.75 -2.02 6.91
N VAL A 343 -15.81 -1.44 7.45
CA VAL A 343 -16.66 -0.46 6.73
C VAL A 343 -15.80 0.74 6.30
N GLY A 344 -14.94 1.24 7.19
CA GLY A 344 -13.95 2.25 6.85
C GLY A 344 -13.07 1.79 5.67
N GLY A 345 -12.46 0.60 5.75
CA GLY A 345 -11.60 0.08 4.70
C GLY A 345 -12.29 -0.03 3.33
N ALA A 346 -13.58 -0.42 3.30
CA ALA A 346 -14.37 -0.43 2.07
C ALA A 346 -14.57 1.01 1.53
N ALA A 347 -14.83 1.98 2.40
CA ALA A 347 -14.97 3.38 2.01
C ALA A 347 -13.65 3.97 1.49
N ASP A 348 -12.51 3.63 2.11
CA ASP A 348 -11.19 4.05 1.64
C ASP A 348 -10.88 3.49 0.24
N LEU A 349 -11.20 2.22 -0.03
CA LEU A 349 -11.05 1.64 -1.36
C LEU A 349 -11.82 2.44 -2.41
N VAL A 350 -13.09 2.76 -2.14
CA VAL A 350 -13.94 3.58 -3.06
C VAL A 350 -13.28 4.95 -3.30
N SER A 351 -12.80 5.59 -2.25
CA SER A 351 -12.06 6.86 -2.32
C SER A 351 -10.80 6.72 -3.18
N ALA A 352 -10.01 5.67 -2.96
CA ALA A 352 -8.77 5.41 -3.72
C ALA A 352 -9.04 5.22 -5.22
N VAL A 353 -10.10 4.48 -5.59
CA VAL A 353 -10.48 4.27 -6.99
C VAL A 353 -10.83 5.60 -7.67
N TYR A 354 -11.65 6.45 -7.04
CA TYR A 354 -11.99 7.75 -7.64
C TYR A 354 -10.80 8.68 -7.74
N ARG A 355 -9.93 8.74 -6.71
CA ARG A 355 -8.69 9.55 -6.76
C ARG A 355 -7.78 9.12 -7.89
N GLN A 356 -7.58 7.81 -8.05
CA GLN A 356 -6.77 7.26 -9.15
C GLN A 356 -7.40 7.57 -10.51
N SER A 357 -8.73 7.48 -10.64
CA SER A 357 -9.44 7.82 -11.87
C SER A 357 -9.30 9.32 -12.21
N ILE A 358 -9.48 10.20 -11.23
CA ILE A 358 -9.28 11.66 -11.40
C ILE A 358 -7.84 11.94 -11.83
N LEU A 359 -6.85 11.33 -11.18
CA LEU A 359 -5.45 11.48 -11.55
C LEU A 359 -5.21 11.09 -13.02
N GLN A 360 -5.73 9.95 -13.45
CA GLN A 360 -5.54 9.46 -14.82
C GLN A 360 -6.19 10.37 -15.88
N VAL A 361 -7.33 10.97 -15.56
CA VAL A 361 -8.05 11.89 -16.47
C VAL A 361 -7.32 13.25 -16.59
N PHE A 362 -6.81 13.79 -15.48
CA PHE A 362 -6.16 15.10 -15.48
C PHE A 362 -4.67 15.06 -15.85
N ALA A 363 -4.03 13.89 -15.81
CA ALA A 363 -2.59 13.76 -16.06
C ALA A 363 -2.29 13.72 -17.57
N PRO A 364 -1.66 14.79 -18.15
CA PRO A 364 -1.11 14.71 -19.51
C PRO A 364 -0.07 13.57 -19.59
N ASP A 365 0.07 12.93 -20.74
CA ASP A 365 0.98 11.78 -20.91
C ASP A 365 2.40 12.08 -20.44
N ARG A 366 2.94 13.26 -20.80
CA ARG A 366 4.27 13.74 -20.39
C ARG A 366 4.43 13.96 -18.87
N MET A 367 3.33 14.10 -18.12
CA MET A 367 3.34 14.37 -16.68
C MET A 367 2.85 13.18 -15.86
N ARG A 368 2.31 12.14 -16.51
CA ARG A 368 1.66 11.00 -15.84
C ARG A 368 2.57 10.33 -14.81
N GLY A 369 3.81 10.04 -15.17
CA GLY A 369 4.78 9.44 -14.24
C GLY A 369 5.12 10.34 -13.05
N ARG A 370 5.25 11.66 -13.26
CA ARG A 370 5.54 12.62 -12.18
C ARG A 370 4.38 12.74 -11.19
N LEU A 371 3.16 12.83 -11.71
CA LEU A 371 1.94 12.90 -10.88
C LEU A 371 1.68 11.58 -10.14
N GLN A 372 1.98 10.44 -10.77
CA GLN A 372 1.92 9.14 -10.10
C GLN A 372 2.95 9.05 -8.96
N GLY A 373 4.14 9.65 -9.13
CA GLY A 373 5.14 9.78 -8.06
C GLY A 373 4.60 10.59 -6.88
N VAL A 374 3.98 11.75 -7.14
CA VAL A 374 3.34 12.58 -6.10
C VAL A 374 2.24 11.79 -5.40
N PHE A 375 1.38 11.09 -6.16
CA PHE A 375 0.34 10.23 -5.60
C PHE A 375 0.90 9.16 -4.66
N THR A 376 1.98 8.48 -5.07
CA THR A 376 2.64 7.47 -4.25
C THR A 376 3.18 8.05 -2.94
N VAL A 377 3.78 9.25 -2.99
CA VAL A 377 4.28 9.96 -1.79
C VAL A 377 3.11 10.28 -0.83
N VAL A 378 1.99 10.76 -1.34
CA VAL A 378 0.80 11.10 -0.53
C VAL A 378 0.20 9.84 0.09
N VAL A 379 -0.03 8.80 -0.70
CA VAL A 379 -0.63 7.54 -0.24
C VAL A 379 0.28 6.79 0.75
N ALA A 380 1.59 6.82 0.55
CA ALA A 380 2.52 6.20 1.48
C ALA A 380 2.82 7.05 2.72
N GLY A 381 2.82 8.37 2.58
CA GLY A 381 3.15 9.32 3.63
C GLY A 381 1.97 9.64 4.55
N GLY A 382 0.78 9.80 3.99
CA GLY A 382 -0.43 10.17 4.73
C GLY A 382 -0.68 9.28 5.96
N PRO A 383 -0.78 7.94 5.80
CA PRO A 383 -0.99 7.04 6.94
C PRO A 383 0.10 7.13 8.02
N ARG A 384 1.36 7.31 7.63
CA ARG A 384 2.48 7.41 8.57
C ARG A 384 2.48 8.71 9.38
N LEU A 385 2.08 9.82 8.73
CA LEU A 385 1.81 11.08 9.44
C LEU A 385 0.59 10.95 10.36
N GLY A 386 -0.41 10.19 9.93
CA GLY A 386 -1.58 9.87 10.73
C GLY A 386 -1.23 9.07 11.98
N ASP A 387 -0.36 8.07 11.85
CA ASP A 387 0.15 7.29 12.98
C ASP A 387 0.88 8.18 13.99
N LEU A 388 1.74 9.10 13.52
CA LEU A 388 2.41 10.06 14.39
C LEU A 388 1.39 10.96 15.11
N ARG A 389 0.45 11.55 14.36
CA ARG A 389 -0.60 12.39 14.95
C ARG A 389 -1.42 11.60 15.98
N ALA A 390 -1.87 10.39 15.61
CA ALA A 390 -2.71 9.57 16.49
C ALA A 390 -1.98 9.24 17.80
N GLY A 391 -0.72 8.80 17.73
CA GLY A 391 0.10 8.53 18.90
C GLY A 391 0.34 9.77 19.76
N ALA A 392 0.80 10.87 19.14
CA ALA A 392 1.08 12.11 19.88
C ALA A 392 -0.16 12.73 20.54
N THR A 393 -1.33 12.66 19.88
CA THR A 393 -2.57 13.19 20.48
C THR A 393 -3.14 12.27 21.55
N ALA A 394 -2.85 10.97 21.52
CA ALA A 394 -3.32 10.03 22.54
C ALA A 394 -2.73 10.34 23.91
N ASP A 395 -1.49 10.78 23.98
CA ASP A 395 -0.83 11.15 25.25
C ASP A 395 -1.51 12.36 25.92
N VAL A 396 -2.22 13.24 25.15
CA VAL A 396 -2.88 14.44 25.67
C VAL A 396 -4.38 14.24 25.85
N THR A 397 -5.06 13.59 24.90
CA THR A 397 -6.53 13.47 24.87
C THR A 397 -7.02 12.08 25.27
N GLY A 398 -6.11 11.17 25.54
CA GLY A 398 -6.40 9.74 25.72
C GLY A 398 -6.67 9.04 24.39
N ILE A 399 -6.67 7.71 24.42
CA ILE A 399 -6.87 6.84 23.24
C ILE A 399 -8.19 7.19 22.53
N THR A 400 -9.28 7.23 23.29
CA THR A 400 -10.62 7.49 22.74
C THR A 400 -10.70 8.87 22.10
N GLY A 401 -10.14 9.90 22.75
CA GLY A 401 -10.11 11.27 22.23
C GLY A 401 -9.33 11.37 20.92
N SER A 402 -8.12 10.77 20.90
CA SER A 402 -7.29 10.75 19.71
C SER A 402 -7.94 9.98 18.54
N TRP A 403 -8.48 8.79 18.81
CA TRP A 403 -9.06 7.92 17.80
C TRP A 403 -10.39 8.46 17.27
N ALA A 404 -11.40 8.60 18.15
CA ALA A 404 -12.72 9.06 17.76
C ALA A 404 -12.70 10.52 17.29
N GLY A 405 -12.00 11.39 18.02
CA GLY A 405 -11.84 12.80 17.64
C GLY A 405 -11.16 12.95 16.28
N GLY A 406 -10.11 12.16 16.02
CA GLY A 406 -9.44 12.14 14.72
C GLY A 406 -10.36 11.70 13.57
N GLY A 407 -11.15 10.63 13.77
CA GLY A 407 -12.11 10.16 12.77
C GLY A 407 -13.18 11.21 12.45
N PHE A 408 -13.80 11.79 13.46
CA PHE A 408 -14.82 12.85 13.25
C PHE A 408 -14.22 14.14 12.72
N ALA A 409 -12.98 14.50 13.12
CA ALA A 409 -12.29 15.65 12.55
C ALA A 409 -12.03 15.45 11.05
N ALA A 410 -11.61 14.25 10.62
CA ALA A 410 -11.42 13.95 9.20
C ALA A 410 -12.73 14.10 8.42
N ALA A 411 -13.84 13.57 8.94
CA ALA A 411 -15.17 13.71 8.31
C ALA A 411 -15.59 15.18 8.22
N GLY A 412 -15.46 15.93 9.33
CA GLY A 412 -15.81 17.36 9.38
C GLY A 412 -14.96 18.20 8.44
N LEU A 413 -13.64 18.03 8.45
CA LEU A 413 -12.72 18.74 7.57
C LEU A 413 -12.97 18.43 6.09
N ALA A 414 -13.27 17.16 5.75
CA ALA A 414 -13.62 16.78 4.38
C ALA A 414 -14.92 17.48 3.93
N MET A 415 -15.93 17.57 4.79
CA MET A 415 -17.17 18.30 4.49
C MET A 415 -16.93 19.81 4.34
N VAL A 416 -16.14 20.41 5.23
CA VAL A 416 -15.77 21.83 5.15
C VAL A 416 -15.01 22.13 3.86
N LEU A 417 -14.02 21.29 3.51
CA LEU A 417 -13.27 21.45 2.27
C LEU A 417 -14.18 21.35 1.03
N ALA A 418 -15.09 20.37 1.03
CA ALA A 418 -16.04 20.19 -0.07
C ALA A 418 -17.05 21.36 -0.21
N ALA A 419 -17.49 21.91 0.92
CA ALA A 419 -18.38 23.07 0.94
C ALA A 419 -17.66 24.36 0.50
N ALA A 420 -16.42 24.57 0.96
CA ALA A 420 -15.61 25.73 0.61
C ALA A 420 -15.18 25.73 -0.88
N PHE A 421 -14.98 24.53 -1.45
CA PHE A 421 -14.50 24.37 -2.82
C PHE A 421 -15.44 23.47 -3.66
N PRO A 422 -16.56 23.99 -4.14
CA PRO A 422 -17.57 23.22 -4.89
C PRO A 422 -17.06 22.59 -6.19
N ALA A 423 -15.86 22.96 -6.65
CA ALA A 423 -15.26 22.42 -7.85
C ALA A 423 -15.16 20.87 -7.80
N LEU A 424 -14.79 20.32 -6.64
CA LEU A 424 -14.73 18.88 -6.44
C LEU A 424 -16.13 18.24 -6.53
N LEU A 425 -17.14 18.81 -5.88
CA LEU A 425 -18.52 18.28 -5.90
C LEU A 425 -19.16 18.34 -7.29
N ARG A 426 -18.76 19.31 -8.11
CA ARG A 426 -19.25 19.47 -9.48
C ARG A 426 -18.56 18.57 -10.49
N TYR A 427 -17.46 17.93 -10.09
CA TYR A 427 -16.69 17.08 -10.98
C TYR A 427 -17.51 15.88 -11.46
N ARG A 428 -17.52 15.72 -12.77
CA ARG A 428 -18.04 14.55 -13.49
C ARG A 428 -16.95 14.08 -14.45
N PRO A 429 -16.73 12.78 -14.60
CA PRO A 429 -15.81 12.31 -15.63
C PRO A 429 -16.30 12.78 -16.99
N PRO A 430 -15.39 13.07 -17.95
CA PRO A 430 -15.77 13.28 -19.32
C PRO A 430 -16.66 12.11 -19.76
N ALA A 431 -17.79 12.40 -20.43
CA ALA A 431 -18.57 11.34 -21.05
C ALA A 431 -17.61 10.59 -21.97
N MET A 432 -17.46 9.28 -21.77
CA MET A 432 -16.79 8.48 -22.79
C MET A 432 -17.56 8.72 -24.06
N ALA A 433 -16.93 9.37 -25.04
CA ALA A 433 -17.48 9.53 -26.36
C ALA A 433 -17.80 8.10 -26.81
N GLY A 434 -19.10 7.81 -26.91
CA GLY A 434 -19.52 6.51 -27.43
C GLY A 434 -18.95 6.40 -28.78
N ASN A 435 -17.99 5.53 -28.89
CA ASN A 435 -17.69 4.71 -30.06
C ASN A 435 -16.38 3.98 -29.79
N ASP A 436 -16.39 2.71 -30.05
CA ASP A 436 -15.32 1.73 -30.03
C ASP A 436 -14.18 2.02 -31.05
N GLU A 437 -13.74 3.27 -31.15
CA GLU A 437 -12.53 3.58 -31.90
C GLU A 437 -11.36 3.69 -30.91
N PRO A 438 -10.37 2.81 -31.03
CA PRO A 438 -9.11 2.97 -30.30
C PRO A 438 -8.51 4.32 -30.72
N ILE A 439 -8.10 5.13 -29.73
CA ILE A 439 -7.32 6.35 -29.95
C ILE A 439 -5.95 5.93 -30.49
N VAL A 440 -5.91 5.60 -31.77
CA VAL A 440 -4.67 5.52 -32.51
C VAL A 440 -4.28 6.96 -32.82
N SER A 441 -3.20 7.40 -32.22
CA SER A 441 -2.56 8.68 -32.53
C SER A 441 -2.43 8.84 -34.03
N LYS A 442 -3.09 9.86 -34.60
CA LYS A 442 -2.73 10.34 -35.94
C LYS A 442 -1.33 10.97 -35.89
N PRO A 443 -0.53 10.77 -36.93
CA PRO A 443 0.87 11.10 -37.01
C PRO A 443 1.19 12.59 -36.83
#